data_833b26b896bf731da0bb47a5587231e0
#
_entry.id   833b26b896bf731da0bb47a5587231e0
#
_cell.length_a   1.000
_cell.length_b   1.000
_cell.length_c   1.000
_cell.angle_alpha   90.00
_cell.angle_beta   90.00
_cell.angle_gamma   90.00
#
_symmetry.space_group_name_H-M   'P 1'
#
loop_
_entity.id
_entity.type
_entity.pdbx_description
1 polymer ?
#
loop_
_entity_poly.entity_id
_entity_poly.type
_entity_poly.pdbx_seq_one_letter_code
_entity_poly.pdbx_strand_id
1 'polypeptide(L)'
;MCREPFLNRINAVAKAKPRAIILREKDLPPDEYKRLAAQVAEICDKNAVPLILHFHYDAAIELEQKSIHLPLFILRNMSASKKACFNSIGVSCHSVEEAKEAEALGAAYITAGHVFATDCKKGLAPRGLDFLRSVCNSVTVPVFAIGGISSANFPSVIASGAAGVCIMSALMTCGDPAEYLKGFENGDEV
;
A
#
# COMPACT_ATOMS: atom_id res chain seq x y z
N MET A 1 -1.59 -18.56 3.80
CA MET A 1 -0.18 -18.88 3.46
C MET A 1 -0.11 -19.08 1.95
N CYS A 2 0.83 -18.44 1.25
CA CYS A 2 0.96 -18.56 -0.20
C CYS A 2 1.28 -20.03 -0.56
N ARG A 3 0.61 -20.60 -1.58
CA ARG A 3 0.82 -21.99 -2.02
C ARG A 3 2.06 -22.19 -2.88
N GLU A 4 2.70 -21.11 -3.29
CA GLU A 4 3.88 -21.07 -4.15
C GLU A 4 5.00 -20.23 -3.49
N PRO A 5 6.26 -20.33 -3.95
CA PRO A 5 7.34 -19.47 -3.47
C PRO A 5 7.01 -18.00 -3.60
N PHE A 6 7.34 -17.20 -2.60
CA PHE A 6 6.97 -15.79 -2.49
C PHE A 6 7.29 -14.97 -3.76
N LEU A 7 8.52 -15.10 -4.29
CA LEU A 7 8.94 -14.37 -5.49
C LEU A 7 8.16 -14.76 -6.75
N ASN A 8 7.75 -16.03 -6.87
CA ASN A 8 6.89 -16.46 -7.97
C ASN A 8 5.52 -15.77 -7.88
N ARG A 9 4.99 -15.66 -6.66
CA ARG A 9 3.73 -14.95 -6.42
C ARG A 9 3.84 -13.46 -6.74
N ILE A 10 4.91 -12.80 -6.31
CA ILE A 10 5.17 -11.40 -6.66
C ILE A 10 5.24 -11.22 -8.18
N ASN A 11 5.92 -12.13 -8.89
CA ASN A 11 5.99 -12.08 -10.35
C ASN A 11 4.61 -12.26 -11.02
N ALA A 12 3.77 -13.16 -10.52
CA ALA A 12 2.40 -13.33 -11.00
C ALA A 12 1.56 -12.06 -10.78
N VAL A 13 1.67 -11.44 -9.60
CA VAL A 13 1.00 -10.17 -9.30
C VAL A 13 1.54 -9.04 -10.18
N ALA A 14 2.85 -8.94 -10.38
CA ALA A 14 3.45 -7.90 -11.24
C ALA A 14 3.02 -8.03 -12.70
N LYS A 15 2.86 -9.26 -13.22
CA LYS A 15 2.31 -9.51 -14.56
C LYS A 15 0.87 -9.02 -14.72
N ALA A 16 0.10 -9.02 -13.65
CA ALA A 16 -1.26 -8.48 -13.63
C ALA A 16 -1.33 -6.94 -13.63
N LYS A 17 -0.16 -6.26 -13.67
CA LYS A 17 -0.05 -4.81 -13.82
C LYS A 17 -0.83 -3.99 -12.78
N PRO A 18 -0.72 -4.25 -11.47
CA PRO A 18 -1.27 -3.34 -10.48
C PRO A 18 -0.61 -1.96 -10.61
N ARG A 19 -1.27 -0.93 -10.07
CA ARG A 19 -0.73 0.44 -10.06
C ARG A 19 0.65 0.55 -9.39
N ALA A 20 0.88 -0.24 -8.34
CA ALA A 20 2.16 -0.39 -7.65
C ALA A 20 2.14 -1.65 -6.77
N ILE A 21 3.34 -2.10 -6.36
CA ILE A 21 3.51 -3.14 -5.34
C ILE A 21 4.18 -2.50 -4.12
N ILE A 22 3.56 -2.66 -2.93
CA ILE A 22 4.16 -2.25 -1.65
C ILE A 22 4.76 -3.49 -0.99
N LEU A 23 6.09 -3.55 -0.87
CA LEU A 23 6.79 -4.63 -0.17
C LEU A 23 6.81 -4.35 1.33
N ARG A 24 6.05 -5.15 2.10
CA ARG A 24 5.93 -5.01 3.55
C ARG A 24 6.33 -6.29 4.27
N GLU A 25 7.58 -6.36 4.69
CA GLU A 25 8.19 -7.43 5.48
C GLU A 25 8.95 -6.82 6.67
N LYS A 26 8.20 -6.13 7.55
CA LYS A 26 8.75 -5.36 8.68
C LYS A 26 9.44 -6.19 9.75
N ASP A 27 9.19 -7.50 9.78
CA ASP A 27 9.72 -8.43 10.78
C ASP A 27 11.05 -9.05 10.35
N LEU A 28 11.50 -8.79 9.11
CA LEU A 28 12.82 -9.19 8.63
C LEU A 28 13.91 -8.26 9.17
N PRO A 29 15.09 -8.80 9.49
CA PRO A 29 16.29 -7.99 9.74
C PRO A 29 16.59 -7.08 8.53
N PRO A 30 17.16 -5.87 8.73
CA PRO A 30 17.40 -4.91 7.64
C PRO A 30 18.13 -5.47 6.43
N ASP A 31 19.19 -6.26 6.64
CA ASP A 31 19.97 -6.86 5.55
C ASP A 31 19.20 -7.93 4.76
N GLU A 32 18.34 -8.70 5.45
CA GLU A 32 17.49 -9.69 4.79
C GLU A 32 16.37 -8.99 4.02
N TYR A 33 15.78 -7.96 4.61
CA TYR A 33 14.80 -7.12 3.91
C TYR A 33 15.41 -6.50 2.64
N LYS A 34 16.62 -5.95 2.72
CA LYS A 34 17.31 -5.33 1.59
C LYS A 34 17.57 -6.34 0.46
N ARG A 35 18.03 -7.57 0.80
CA ARG A 35 18.22 -8.64 -0.21
C ARG A 35 16.91 -9.02 -0.89
N LEU A 36 15.82 -9.17 -0.11
CA LEU A 36 14.50 -9.45 -0.66
C LEU A 36 14.00 -8.30 -1.53
N ALA A 37 14.16 -7.06 -1.06
CA ALA A 37 13.75 -5.87 -1.80
C ALA A 37 14.44 -5.74 -3.16
N ALA A 38 15.74 -6.06 -3.24
CA ALA A 38 16.47 -6.07 -4.51
C ALA A 38 15.88 -7.11 -5.51
N GLN A 39 15.58 -8.33 -5.04
CA GLN A 39 14.95 -9.35 -5.88
C GLN A 39 13.53 -8.95 -6.36
N VAL A 40 12.75 -8.32 -5.47
CA VAL A 40 11.42 -7.83 -5.84
C VAL A 40 11.52 -6.65 -6.80
N ALA A 41 12.51 -5.76 -6.65
CA ALA A 41 12.77 -4.66 -7.58
C ALA A 41 13.02 -5.17 -9.00
N GLU A 42 13.89 -6.19 -9.18
CA GLU A 42 14.12 -6.81 -10.48
C GLU A 42 12.85 -7.36 -11.13
N ILE A 43 11.96 -7.96 -10.33
CA ILE A 43 10.67 -8.48 -10.82
C ILE A 43 9.76 -7.32 -11.25
N CYS A 44 9.68 -6.28 -10.44
CA CYS A 44 8.86 -5.10 -10.71
C CYS A 44 9.33 -4.37 -11.97
N ASP A 45 10.65 -4.17 -12.13
CA ASP A 45 11.25 -3.52 -13.29
C ASP A 45 10.99 -4.31 -14.58
N LYS A 46 11.19 -5.63 -14.57
CA LYS A 46 10.88 -6.52 -15.70
C LYS A 46 9.42 -6.44 -16.14
N ASN A 47 8.52 -6.16 -15.19
CA ASN A 47 7.10 -6.03 -15.47
C ASN A 47 6.63 -4.58 -15.60
N ALA A 48 7.51 -3.58 -15.53
CA ALA A 48 7.18 -2.15 -15.56
C ALA A 48 6.08 -1.79 -14.53
N VAL A 49 6.19 -2.30 -13.31
CA VAL A 49 5.31 -2.00 -12.17
C VAL A 49 6.11 -1.26 -11.12
N PRO A 50 5.66 -0.11 -10.62
CA PRO A 50 6.34 0.63 -9.56
C PRO A 50 6.46 -0.20 -8.28
N LEU A 51 7.67 -0.25 -7.69
CA LEU A 51 7.89 -0.81 -6.36
C LEU A 51 7.92 0.32 -5.33
N ILE A 52 7.24 0.09 -4.21
CA ILE A 52 7.26 0.96 -3.04
C ILE A 52 7.76 0.12 -1.87
N LEU A 53 8.88 0.50 -1.27
CA LEU A 53 9.36 -0.17 -0.07
C LEU A 53 8.60 0.34 1.16
N HIS A 54 8.46 -0.53 2.18
CA HIS A 54 7.74 -0.18 3.40
C HIS A 54 8.69 -0.20 4.61
N PHE A 55 8.59 0.81 5.48
CA PHE A 55 9.26 0.91 6.78
C PHE A 55 10.78 1.14 6.72
N HIS A 56 11.55 0.30 6.03
CA HIS A 56 13.01 0.31 5.99
C HIS A 56 13.54 1.37 5.01
N TYR A 57 13.44 2.65 5.39
CA TYR A 57 13.81 3.75 4.49
C TYR A 57 15.33 3.82 4.20
N ASP A 58 16.20 3.35 5.11
CA ASP A 58 17.64 3.30 4.83
C ASP A 58 17.94 2.29 3.71
N ALA A 59 17.31 1.10 3.74
CA ALA A 59 17.41 0.13 2.64
C ALA A 59 16.85 0.69 1.33
N ALA A 60 15.77 1.49 1.39
CA ALA A 60 15.22 2.14 0.20
C ALA A 60 16.19 3.16 -0.39
N ILE A 61 16.88 3.95 0.42
CA ILE A 61 17.89 4.90 -0.02
C ILE A 61 19.07 4.16 -0.66
N GLU A 62 19.60 3.10 -0.04
CA GLU A 62 20.71 2.30 -0.55
C GLU A 62 20.38 1.58 -1.87
N LEU A 63 19.12 1.20 -2.09
CA LEU A 63 18.61 0.62 -3.33
C LEU A 63 18.13 1.68 -4.34
N GLU A 64 18.37 2.96 -4.07
CA GLU A 64 17.97 4.10 -4.91
C GLU A 64 16.47 4.16 -5.23
N GLN A 65 15.62 3.50 -4.40
CA GLN A 65 14.17 3.53 -4.55
C GLN A 65 13.62 4.92 -4.21
N LYS A 66 12.85 5.50 -5.12
CA LYS A 66 12.33 6.88 -4.99
C LYS A 66 10.97 6.95 -4.33
N SER A 67 10.37 5.81 -3.98
CA SER A 67 9.07 5.72 -3.31
C SER A 67 9.16 4.89 -2.05
N ILE A 68 8.59 5.41 -0.96
CA ILE A 68 8.56 4.74 0.35
C ILE A 68 7.16 4.85 0.97
N HIS A 69 6.72 3.82 1.68
CA HIS A 69 5.51 3.86 2.50
C HIS A 69 5.85 3.69 3.98
N LEU A 70 5.40 4.60 4.82
CA LEU A 70 5.81 4.68 6.23
C LEU A 70 4.63 4.65 7.19
N PRO A 71 4.80 4.09 8.39
CA PRO A 71 3.99 4.47 9.54
C PRO A 71 4.22 5.95 9.88
N LEU A 72 3.18 6.64 10.36
CA LEU A 72 3.25 8.07 10.68
C LEU A 72 4.37 8.40 11.67
N PHE A 73 4.59 7.56 12.69
CA PHE A 73 5.63 7.80 13.69
C PHE A 73 7.05 7.82 13.10
N ILE A 74 7.30 7.09 12.01
CA ILE A 74 8.58 7.15 11.30
C ILE A 74 8.70 8.49 10.56
N LEU A 75 7.65 8.92 9.83
CA LEU A 75 7.68 10.19 9.10
C LEU A 75 7.88 11.39 10.04
N ARG A 76 7.28 11.38 11.23
CA ARG A 76 7.47 12.42 12.27
C ARG A 76 8.95 12.62 12.62
N ASN A 77 9.68 11.52 12.74
CA ASN A 77 11.08 11.52 13.20
C ASN A 77 12.11 11.52 12.05
N MET A 78 11.65 11.49 10.80
CA MET A 78 12.55 11.47 9.64
C MET A 78 13.13 12.87 9.38
N SER A 79 14.46 12.96 9.26
CA SER A 79 15.13 14.22 8.94
C SER A 79 14.79 14.73 7.53
N ALA A 80 14.85 16.03 7.34
CA ALA A 80 14.59 16.66 6.04
C ALA A 80 15.51 16.10 4.92
N SER A 81 16.78 15.83 5.24
CA SER A 81 17.73 15.24 4.30
C SER A 81 17.32 13.84 3.83
N LYS A 82 16.79 13.00 4.73
CA LYS A 82 16.28 11.67 4.37
C LYS A 82 14.96 11.75 3.58
N LYS A 83 14.06 12.67 3.95
CA LYS A 83 12.84 12.91 3.17
C LYS A 83 13.15 13.32 1.72
N ALA A 84 14.16 14.16 1.54
CA ALA A 84 14.59 14.64 0.21
C ALA A 84 15.14 13.52 -0.71
N CYS A 85 15.46 12.32 -0.19
CA CYS A 85 15.85 11.18 -1.01
C CYS A 85 14.67 10.55 -1.78
N PHE A 86 13.42 10.87 -1.40
CA PHE A 86 12.21 10.28 -1.96
C PHE A 86 11.40 11.29 -2.76
N ASN A 87 10.91 10.84 -3.92
CA ASN A 87 9.95 11.59 -4.73
C ASN A 87 8.52 11.40 -4.23
N SER A 88 8.23 10.29 -3.55
CA SER A 88 6.91 9.96 -3.04
C SER A 88 7.00 9.25 -1.69
N ILE A 89 6.34 9.80 -0.68
CA ILE A 89 6.21 9.21 0.64
C ILE A 89 4.73 8.93 0.91
N GLY A 90 4.36 7.67 1.00
CA GLY A 90 3.02 7.25 1.44
C GLY A 90 2.99 7.03 2.95
N VAL A 91 1.83 7.21 3.56
CA VAL A 91 1.68 7.06 5.02
C VAL A 91 0.43 6.25 5.37
N SER A 92 0.59 5.31 6.32
CA SER A 92 -0.55 4.61 6.92
C SER A 92 -1.17 5.45 8.02
N CYS A 93 -2.49 5.72 7.94
CA CYS A 93 -3.25 6.50 8.90
C CYS A 93 -4.47 5.75 9.42
N HIS A 94 -4.77 5.97 10.68
CA HIS A 94 -5.85 5.31 11.40
C HIS A 94 -6.86 6.27 12.03
N SER A 95 -6.69 7.59 11.84
CA SER A 95 -7.65 8.63 12.22
C SER A 95 -7.58 9.80 11.23
N VAL A 96 -8.55 10.71 11.34
CA VAL A 96 -8.58 11.96 10.57
C VAL A 96 -7.41 12.86 10.96
N GLU A 97 -7.07 12.90 12.23
CA GLU A 97 -5.97 13.69 12.77
C GLU A 97 -4.63 13.21 12.24
N GLU A 98 -4.43 11.87 12.21
CA GLU A 98 -3.24 11.26 11.61
C GLU A 98 -3.13 11.58 10.10
N ALA A 99 -4.23 11.59 9.38
CA ALA A 99 -4.25 11.89 7.95
C ALA A 99 -3.85 13.35 7.68
N LYS A 100 -4.43 14.31 8.42
CA LYS A 100 -4.07 15.74 8.34
C LYS A 100 -2.60 15.98 8.70
N GLU A 101 -2.12 15.32 9.73
CA GLU A 101 -0.72 15.42 10.14
C GLU A 101 0.23 14.83 9.08
N ALA A 102 -0.10 13.66 8.52
CA ALA A 102 0.68 13.04 7.46
C ALA A 102 0.81 13.98 6.24
N GLU A 103 -0.30 14.59 5.81
CA GLU A 103 -0.30 15.58 4.73
C GLU A 103 0.56 16.80 5.07
N ALA A 104 0.43 17.36 6.27
CA ALA A 104 1.26 18.49 6.73
C ALA A 104 2.75 18.15 6.79
N LEU A 105 3.11 16.89 7.04
CA LEU A 105 4.49 16.39 7.02
C LEU A 105 5.01 16.04 5.63
N GLY A 106 4.20 16.23 4.57
CA GLY A 106 4.58 16.05 3.18
C GLY A 106 4.29 14.66 2.62
N ALA A 107 3.32 13.93 3.17
CA ALA A 107 2.85 12.69 2.55
C ALA A 107 2.26 12.98 1.15
N ALA A 108 2.69 12.19 0.16
CA ALA A 108 2.18 12.27 -1.21
C ALA A 108 0.87 11.50 -1.40
N TYR A 109 0.61 10.53 -0.53
CA TYR A 109 -0.65 9.78 -0.46
C TYR A 109 -0.81 9.13 0.91
N ILE A 110 -2.03 8.71 1.23
CA ILE A 110 -2.37 8.06 2.50
C ILE A 110 -3.00 6.70 2.24
N THR A 111 -2.66 5.69 3.07
CA THR A 111 -3.50 4.50 3.19
C THR A 111 -4.34 4.59 4.46
N ALA A 112 -5.68 4.49 4.32
CA ALA A 112 -6.62 4.58 5.42
C ALA A 112 -7.24 3.22 5.73
N GLY A 113 -7.19 2.77 6.98
CA GLY A 113 -7.76 1.47 7.34
C GLY A 113 -7.58 1.03 8.78
N HIS A 114 -8.02 -0.21 9.10
CA HIS A 114 -8.68 -1.14 8.16
C HIS A 114 -10.17 -0.82 8.05
N VAL A 115 -10.68 -0.79 6.81
CA VAL A 115 -12.07 -0.35 6.55
C VAL A 115 -13.07 -1.44 6.92
N PHE A 116 -12.85 -2.67 6.49
CA PHE A 116 -13.71 -3.82 6.80
C PHE A 116 -12.96 -4.86 7.64
N ALA A 117 -13.70 -5.80 8.22
CA ALA A 117 -13.13 -6.90 8.97
C ALA A 117 -12.11 -7.69 8.14
N THR A 118 -10.99 -8.06 8.73
CA THR A 118 -9.92 -8.78 8.06
C THR A 118 -9.15 -9.65 9.04
N ASP A 119 -8.73 -10.82 8.59
CA ASP A 119 -7.92 -11.74 9.39
C ASP A 119 -6.57 -11.16 9.82
N CYS A 120 -6.04 -10.19 9.08
CA CYS A 120 -4.79 -9.48 9.43
C CYS A 120 -4.94 -8.58 10.67
N LYS A 121 -6.16 -8.33 11.13
CA LYS A 121 -6.49 -7.46 12.28
C LYS A 121 -7.55 -8.12 13.17
N LYS A 122 -7.41 -9.43 13.42
CA LYS A 122 -8.31 -10.18 14.31
C LYS A 122 -8.46 -9.49 15.66
N GLY A 123 -9.70 -9.38 16.14
CA GLY A 123 -10.02 -8.75 17.44
C GLY A 123 -10.11 -7.22 17.44
N LEU A 124 -9.80 -6.56 16.33
CA LEU A 124 -10.00 -5.12 16.19
C LEU A 124 -11.27 -4.86 15.36
N ALA A 125 -12.13 -3.97 15.85
CA ALA A 125 -13.31 -3.54 15.11
C ALA A 125 -12.90 -2.80 13.83
N PRO A 126 -13.54 -3.06 12.67
CA PRO A 126 -13.32 -2.30 11.45
C PRO A 126 -13.77 -0.84 11.64
N ARG A 127 -13.08 0.08 10.96
CA ARG A 127 -13.38 1.52 11.08
C ARG A 127 -14.58 1.95 10.25
N GLY A 128 -14.92 1.20 9.22
CA GLY A 128 -16.07 1.45 8.37
C GLY A 128 -15.87 2.52 7.29
N LEU A 129 -16.92 2.68 6.47
CA LEU A 129 -16.93 3.63 5.36
C LEU A 129 -17.05 5.09 5.81
N ASP A 130 -17.69 5.36 6.95
CA ASP A 130 -17.82 6.73 7.48
C ASP A 130 -16.46 7.29 7.92
N PHE A 131 -15.62 6.45 8.53
CA PHE A 131 -14.23 6.79 8.79
C PHE A 131 -13.47 7.10 7.48
N LEU A 132 -13.59 6.23 6.47
CA LEU A 132 -12.93 6.43 5.19
C LEU A 132 -13.35 7.74 4.54
N ARG A 133 -14.66 8.01 4.49
CA ARG A 133 -15.22 9.27 3.96
C ARG A 133 -14.70 10.49 4.71
N SER A 134 -14.64 10.41 6.04
CA SER A 134 -14.12 11.48 6.88
C SER A 134 -12.65 11.77 6.61
N VAL A 135 -11.83 10.74 6.40
CA VAL A 135 -10.42 10.89 6.00
C VAL A 135 -10.33 11.52 4.62
N CYS A 136 -11.04 10.99 3.62
CA CYS A 136 -11.00 11.51 2.24
C CYS A 136 -11.40 13.00 2.18
N ASN A 137 -12.39 13.42 2.96
CA ASN A 137 -12.84 14.82 3.01
C ASN A 137 -11.90 15.74 3.79
N SER A 138 -10.94 15.21 4.54
CA SER A 138 -10.11 16.00 5.45
C SER A 138 -8.72 16.36 4.89
N VAL A 139 -8.33 15.75 3.76
CA VAL A 139 -7.04 15.93 3.12
C VAL A 139 -7.21 16.12 1.61
N THR A 140 -6.19 16.68 0.96
CA THR A 140 -6.17 16.90 -0.50
C THR A 140 -5.37 15.83 -1.24
N VAL A 141 -4.47 15.15 -0.55
CA VAL A 141 -3.69 14.04 -1.14
C VAL A 141 -4.55 12.80 -1.36
N PRO A 142 -4.24 11.96 -2.36
CA PRO A 142 -4.98 10.74 -2.62
C PRO A 142 -5.03 9.80 -1.41
N VAL A 143 -6.22 9.28 -1.11
CA VAL A 143 -6.45 8.30 -0.05
C VAL A 143 -6.75 6.93 -0.65
N PHE A 144 -5.98 5.93 -0.29
CA PHE A 144 -6.20 4.53 -0.67
C PHE A 144 -6.75 3.76 0.52
N ALA A 145 -7.87 3.08 0.32
CA ALA A 145 -8.46 2.25 1.38
C ALA A 145 -7.74 0.91 1.51
N ILE A 146 -7.63 0.40 2.75
CA ILE A 146 -7.03 -0.92 3.03
C ILE A 146 -7.83 -1.68 4.09
N GLY A 147 -7.85 -3.01 3.95
CA GLY A 147 -8.39 -3.95 4.94
C GLY A 147 -9.79 -4.46 4.63
N GLY A 148 -9.89 -5.77 4.37
CA GLY A 148 -11.13 -6.48 4.09
C GLY A 148 -11.85 -6.08 2.80
N ILE A 149 -11.11 -5.53 1.83
CA ILE A 149 -11.67 -5.06 0.56
C ILE A 149 -11.72 -6.20 -0.44
N SER A 150 -12.86 -6.31 -1.14
CA SER A 150 -13.15 -7.28 -2.21
C SER A 150 -13.86 -6.57 -3.35
N SER A 151 -14.01 -7.23 -4.50
CA SER A 151 -14.78 -6.68 -5.64
C SER A 151 -16.22 -6.34 -5.27
N ALA A 152 -16.83 -7.09 -4.33
CA ALA A 152 -18.21 -6.84 -3.89
C ALA A 152 -18.39 -5.52 -3.11
N ASN A 153 -17.38 -5.09 -2.33
CA ASN A 153 -17.46 -3.85 -1.55
C ASN A 153 -16.65 -2.69 -2.15
N PHE A 154 -15.88 -2.94 -3.21
CA PHE A 154 -15.07 -1.93 -3.91
C PHE A 154 -15.88 -0.70 -4.36
N PRO A 155 -17.08 -0.83 -4.99
CA PRO A 155 -17.86 0.35 -5.39
C PRO A 155 -18.18 1.28 -4.22
N SER A 156 -18.50 0.75 -3.04
CA SER A 156 -18.79 1.57 -1.85
C SER A 156 -17.57 2.28 -1.30
N VAL A 157 -16.37 1.69 -1.49
CA VAL A 157 -15.08 2.31 -1.12
C VAL A 157 -14.80 3.52 -2.01
N ILE A 158 -14.96 3.37 -3.32
CA ILE A 158 -14.77 4.48 -4.27
C ILE A 158 -15.82 5.58 -4.05
N ALA A 159 -17.08 5.22 -3.83
CA ALA A 159 -18.14 6.17 -3.50
C ALA A 159 -17.90 6.94 -2.18
N SER A 160 -17.00 6.44 -1.33
CA SER A 160 -16.56 7.16 -0.11
C SER A 160 -15.44 8.17 -0.35
N GLY A 161 -14.99 8.36 -1.61
CA GLY A 161 -13.96 9.32 -1.99
C GLY A 161 -12.53 8.75 -2.05
N ALA A 162 -12.36 7.44 -1.89
CA ALA A 162 -11.05 6.82 -2.03
C ALA A 162 -10.56 6.87 -3.49
N ALA A 163 -9.28 7.19 -3.68
CA ALA A 163 -8.62 7.20 -4.99
C ALA A 163 -8.28 5.79 -5.50
N GLY A 164 -8.48 4.77 -4.67
CA GLY A 164 -8.23 3.37 -4.97
C GLY A 164 -8.10 2.52 -3.71
N VAL A 165 -7.59 1.31 -3.87
CA VAL A 165 -7.52 0.32 -2.79
C VAL A 165 -6.16 -0.36 -2.71
N CYS A 166 -5.80 -0.82 -1.50
CA CYS A 166 -4.66 -1.70 -1.26
C CYS A 166 -5.17 -3.10 -0.90
N ILE A 167 -4.73 -4.11 -1.65
CA ILE A 167 -5.13 -5.50 -1.47
C ILE A 167 -3.89 -6.33 -1.16
N MET A 168 -3.95 -7.17 -0.15
CA MET A 168 -2.83 -8.04 0.23
C MET A 168 -3.24 -9.52 0.24
N SER A 169 -3.98 -9.96 1.26
CA SER A 169 -4.23 -11.39 1.52
C SER A 169 -4.84 -12.11 0.33
N ALA A 170 -5.83 -11.51 -0.30
CA ALA A 170 -6.51 -12.10 -1.44
C ALA A 170 -5.57 -12.25 -2.65
N LEU A 171 -4.75 -11.25 -2.96
CA LEU A 171 -3.75 -11.36 -4.02
C LEU A 171 -2.66 -12.39 -3.72
N MET A 172 -2.34 -12.63 -2.45
CA MET A 172 -1.37 -13.65 -2.06
C MET A 172 -1.93 -15.08 -2.13
N THR A 173 -3.25 -15.26 -2.23
CA THR A 173 -3.91 -16.59 -2.15
C THR A 173 -4.84 -16.93 -3.31
N CYS A 174 -5.25 -15.96 -4.14
CA CYS A 174 -6.11 -16.21 -5.31
C CYS A 174 -5.42 -17.12 -6.33
N GLY A 175 -6.19 -17.79 -7.16
CA GLY A 175 -5.68 -18.65 -8.25
C GLY A 175 -4.92 -17.80 -9.30
N ASP A 176 -5.60 -16.81 -9.86
CA ASP A 176 -5.08 -15.92 -10.91
C ASP A 176 -5.18 -14.45 -10.45
N PRO A 177 -4.03 -13.75 -10.23
CA PRO A 177 -4.02 -12.33 -9.88
C PRO A 177 -4.62 -11.43 -10.96
N ALA A 178 -4.43 -11.72 -12.24
CA ALA A 178 -4.94 -10.89 -13.33
C ALA A 178 -6.46 -10.95 -13.38
N GLU A 179 -7.04 -12.14 -13.28
CA GLU A 179 -8.49 -12.30 -13.21
C GLU A 179 -9.07 -11.65 -11.93
N TYR A 180 -8.37 -11.80 -10.81
CA TYR A 180 -8.81 -11.20 -9.55
C TYR A 180 -8.85 -9.66 -9.63
N LEU A 181 -7.86 -9.02 -10.27
CA LEU A 181 -7.77 -7.56 -10.35
C LEU A 181 -8.84 -6.94 -11.26
N LYS A 182 -9.37 -7.66 -12.25
CA LYS A 182 -10.51 -7.18 -13.07
C LYS A 182 -11.72 -6.74 -12.24
N GLY A 183 -11.93 -7.36 -11.08
CA GLY A 183 -13.00 -6.97 -10.17
C GLY A 183 -12.83 -5.60 -9.49
N PHE A 184 -11.72 -4.90 -9.75
CA PHE A 184 -11.38 -3.58 -9.18
C PHE A 184 -11.14 -2.52 -10.27
N GLU A 185 -11.50 -2.83 -11.48
CA GLU A 185 -11.55 -1.84 -12.58
C GLU A 185 -12.84 -1.05 -12.44
N ASN A 186 -12.75 0.27 -12.45
CA ASN A 186 -13.93 1.11 -12.56
C ASN A 186 -14.50 0.89 -13.98
N GLY A 187 -15.78 0.52 -14.08
CA GLY A 187 -16.45 0.25 -15.34
C GLY A 187 -16.64 1.46 -16.28
N ASP A 188 -15.87 2.52 -16.11
CA ASP A 188 -15.89 3.75 -16.88
C ASP A 188 -14.55 3.96 -17.60
N GLU A 189 -14.24 3.05 -18.54
CA GLU A 189 -13.50 3.39 -19.76
C GLU A 189 -14.36 2.95 -20.95
N VAL A 190 -15.30 3.82 -21.32
CA VAL A 190 -15.87 3.88 -22.66
C VAL A 190 -15.55 5.24 -23.25
#